data_42fcc23da37961c911c8e3c459b22d9f
#
_entry.id   42fcc23da37961c911c8e3c459b22d9f
#
_cell.length_a   1.000
_cell.length_b   1.000
_cell.length_c   1.000
_cell.angle_alpha   90.00
_cell.angle_beta   90.00
_cell.angle_gamma   90.00
#
_symmetry.space_group_name_H-M   'P 1'
#
loop_
_entity.id
_entity.type
_entity.pdbx_description
1 polymer ?
#
loop_
_entity_poly.entity_id
_entity_poly.type
_entity_poly.pdbx_seq_one_letter_code
_entity_poly.pdbx_strand_id
1 'polypeptide(L)'
;VKTYTQTLEFLRSYIEPVASTAEKTISEALGFVLAEDLHSPIDLPLFNNSAMDGWAFGSEDIKPEGFTLKEVGSSFAGHPYPKKLQSGECVRIMTGGEVPEGADTVVKQEIVKADDKEITFPSEVRADDNVRRKGEEIRSGDVCMTKGTLLHAPEINFLAALGIHKVTVFKKVKVGFFSTGDELQS
;
A
#
# COMPACT_ATOMS: atom_id res chain seq x y z
N VAL A 1 -23.24 45.23 21.45
CA VAL A 1 -23.52 43.83 21.06
C VAL A 1 -22.59 43.48 19.87
N LYS A 2 -21.82 42.39 19.97
CA LYS A 2 -20.98 41.93 18.85
C LYS A 2 -21.86 41.31 17.75
N THR A 3 -21.51 41.56 16.50
CA THR A 3 -22.14 40.87 15.37
C THR A 3 -21.73 39.38 15.37
N TYR A 4 -22.42 38.53 14.59
CA TYR A 4 -22.09 37.14 14.40
C TYR A 4 -20.61 36.95 13.94
N THR A 5 -20.21 37.74 12.95
CA THR A 5 -18.81 37.69 12.43
C THR A 5 -17.79 38.06 13.50
N GLN A 6 -18.04 39.16 14.23
CA GLN A 6 -17.16 39.58 15.34
C GLN A 6 -17.08 38.55 16.46
N THR A 7 -18.18 37.83 16.71
CA THR A 7 -18.21 36.75 17.71
C THR A 7 -17.38 35.55 17.25
N LEU A 8 -17.50 35.16 15.97
CA LEU A 8 -16.70 34.08 15.42
C LEU A 8 -15.19 34.40 15.42
N GLU A 9 -14.80 35.59 15.03
CA GLU A 9 -13.42 36.05 15.08
C GLU A 9 -12.86 36.04 16.52
N PHE A 10 -13.66 36.54 17.46
CA PHE A 10 -13.33 36.51 18.88
C PHE A 10 -13.14 35.06 19.38
N LEU A 11 -14.08 34.14 19.10
CA LEU A 11 -13.95 32.74 19.49
C LEU A 11 -12.71 32.11 18.89
N ARG A 12 -12.44 32.33 17.61
CA ARG A 12 -11.24 31.81 16.92
C ARG A 12 -9.94 32.30 17.57
N SER A 13 -9.89 33.51 18.11
CA SER A 13 -8.71 34.03 18.80
C SER A 13 -8.45 33.37 20.17
N TYR A 14 -9.44 32.67 20.72
CA TYR A 14 -9.36 31.94 22.00
C TYR A 14 -9.16 30.43 21.85
N ILE A 15 -9.43 29.90 20.64
CA ILE A 15 -9.30 28.48 20.40
C ILE A 15 -7.83 28.15 20.10
N GLU A 16 -7.21 27.43 21.01
CA GLU A 16 -5.90 26.84 20.79
C GLU A 16 -6.04 25.38 20.34
N PRO A 17 -5.17 24.89 19.43
CA PRO A 17 -5.13 23.49 19.06
C PRO A 17 -4.91 22.59 20.27
N VAL A 18 -5.55 21.44 20.28
CA VAL A 18 -5.32 20.44 21.35
C VAL A 18 -3.86 19.98 21.30
N ALA A 19 -3.12 20.21 22.40
CA ALA A 19 -1.73 19.80 22.52
C ALA A 19 -1.56 18.44 23.20
N SER A 20 -2.56 17.98 23.96
CA SER A 20 -2.47 16.71 24.68
C SER A 20 -2.65 15.51 23.76
N THR A 21 -1.76 14.53 23.88
CA THR A 21 -1.73 13.34 23.06
C THR A 21 -1.97 12.06 23.86
N ALA A 22 -2.23 10.96 23.17
CA ALA A 22 -2.30 9.61 23.73
C ALA A 22 -1.86 8.58 22.69
N GLU A 23 -1.18 7.53 23.11
CA GLU A 23 -0.95 6.37 22.28
C GLU A 23 -2.23 5.52 22.21
N LYS A 24 -2.56 5.04 21.01
CA LYS A 24 -3.71 4.14 20.79
C LYS A 24 -3.32 3.04 19.82
N THR A 25 -3.95 1.88 19.97
CA THR A 25 -3.94 0.87 18.92
C THR A 25 -4.71 1.39 17.70
N ILE A 26 -4.35 0.93 16.50
CA ILE A 26 -5.05 1.38 15.28
C ILE A 26 -6.55 1.05 15.33
N SER A 27 -6.96 -0.03 15.98
CA SER A 27 -8.37 -0.39 16.18
C SER A 27 -9.14 0.62 17.04
N GLU A 28 -8.47 1.30 17.98
CA GLU A 28 -9.05 2.33 18.85
C GLU A 28 -8.88 3.75 18.30
N ALA A 29 -8.05 3.90 17.26
CA ALA A 29 -7.68 5.22 16.71
C ALA A 29 -8.69 5.78 15.69
N LEU A 30 -9.70 5.01 15.30
CA LEU A 30 -10.73 5.46 14.37
C LEU A 30 -11.42 6.75 14.86
N GLY A 31 -11.47 7.78 14.02
CA GLY A 31 -12.03 9.08 14.34
C GLY A 31 -11.19 9.94 15.28
N PHE A 32 -9.91 9.59 15.45
CA PHE A 32 -8.90 10.44 16.07
C PHE A 32 -8.03 11.13 15.01
N VAL A 33 -7.29 12.15 15.42
CA VAL A 33 -6.37 12.91 14.56
C VAL A 33 -4.93 12.58 14.96
N LEU A 34 -4.08 12.27 13.97
CA LEU A 34 -2.67 11.99 14.18
C LEU A 34 -1.94 13.20 14.79
N ALA A 35 -1.10 12.93 15.79
CA ALA A 35 -0.33 13.95 16.49
C ALA A 35 1.11 14.10 15.99
N GLU A 36 1.58 13.20 15.12
CA GLU A 36 2.92 13.20 14.53
C GLU A 36 2.88 12.60 13.12
N ASP A 37 3.94 12.83 12.33
CA ASP A 37 4.11 12.17 11.05
C ASP A 37 4.47 10.70 11.29
N LEU A 38 3.89 9.82 10.50
CA LEU A 38 4.20 8.39 10.52
C LEU A 38 5.07 8.04 9.33
N HIS A 39 6.08 7.22 9.59
CA HIS A 39 6.98 6.70 8.57
C HIS A 39 6.71 5.23 8.33
N SER A 40 6.80 4.80 7.08
CA SER A 40 6.63 3.39 6.73
C SER A 40 7.75 2.56 7.33
N PRO A 41 7.46 1.49 8.09
CA PRO A 41 8.48 0.59 8.60
C PRO A 41 9.00 -0.39 7.55
N ILE A 42 8.32 -0.50 6.40
CA ILE A 42 8.59 -1.47 5.34
C ILE A 42 8.50 -0.82 3.95
N ASP A 43 9.09 -1.48 2.97
CA ASP A 43 8.80 -1.22 1.55
C ASP A 43 7.43 -1.82 1.18
N LEU A 44 6.65 -1.14 0.33
CA LEU A 44 5.44 -1.70 -0.24
C LEU A 44 5.48 -1.52 -1.77
N PRO A 45 5.41 -2.62 -2.55
CA PRO A 45 5.48 -4.02 -2.14
C PRO A 45 6.78 -4.41 -1.44
N LEU A 46 6.74 -5.49 -0.64
CA LEU A 46 7.90 -6.01 0.11
C LEU A 46 9.01 -6.58 -0.79
N PHE A 47 8.65 -7.04 -1.97
CA PHE A 47 9.52 -7.64 -2.99
C PHE A 47 8.96 -7.37 -4.38
N ASN A 48 9.76 -7.56 -5.42
CA ASN A 48 9.28 -7.51 -6.79
C ASN A 48 8.22 -8.61 -6.97
N ASN A 49 7.01 -8.25 -7.43
CA ASN A 49 5.93 -9.20 -7.60
C ASN A 49 5.23 -9.05 -8.95
N SER A 50 4.52 -10.09 -9.34
CA SER A 50 3.76 -10.09 -10.58
C SER A 50 2.49 -9.25 -10.46
N ALA A 51 2.25 -8.43 -11.47
CA ALA A 51 0.98 -7.72 -11.66
C ALA A 51 -0.10 -8.58 -12.36
N MET A 52 0.29 -9.73 -12.93
CA MET A 52 -0.56 -10.60 -13.76
C MET A 52 -0.35 -12.07 -13.44
N ASP A 53 -1.33 -12.88 -13.82
CA ASP A 53 -1.19 -14.34 -13.87
C ASP A 53 -0.50 -14.74 -15.17
N GLY A 54 0.61 -15.47 -15.10
CA GLY A 54 1.38 -15.79 -16.29
C GLY A 54 2.67 -16.53 -16.03
N TRP A 55 3.74 -16.16 -16.73
CA TRP A 55 5.08 -16.72 -16.59
C TRP A 55 6.12 -15.63 -16.42
N ALA A 56 7.01 -15.82 -15.45
CA ALA A 56 8.17 -14.96 -15.19
C ALA A 56 9.44 -15.57 -15.77
N PHE A 57 10.29 -14.73 -16.37
CA PHE A 57 11.57 -15.11 -16.96
C PHE A 57 12.51 -13.89 -17.07
N GLY A 58 13.77 -14.12 -17.46
CA GLY A 58 14.76 -13.07 -17.72
C GLY A 58 14.59 -12.43 -19.10
N SER A 59 14.59 -11.11 -19.17
CA SER A 59 14.40 -10.37 -20.43
C SER A 59 15.47 -10.61 -21.49
N GLU A 60 16.63 -11.18 -21.10
CA GLU A 60 17.67 -11.62 -22.03
C GLU A 60 17.22 -12.71 -23.00
N ASP A 61 16.16 -13.43 -22.68
CA ASP A 61 15.58 -14.48 -23.53
C ASP A 61 14.60 -13.95 -24.59
N ILE A 62 14.25 -12.67 -24.55
CA ILE A 62 13.31 -12.06 -25.51
C ILE A 62 13.88 -12.06 -26.91
N LYS A 63 13.12 -12.57 -27.88
CA LYS A 63 13.48 -12.54 -29.31
C LYS A 63 12.37 -11.88 -30.13
N PRO A 64 12.76 -11.11 -31.17
CA PRO A 64 11.79 -10.37 -31.98
C PRO A 64 10.78 -11.23 -32.73
N GLU A 65 11.13 -12.47 -33.06
CA GLU A 65 10.26 -13.44 -33.74
C GLU A 65 9.36 -14.27 -32.82
N GLY A 66 9.44 -14.03 -31.51
CA GLY A 66 8.88 -14.93 -30.48
C GLY A 66 9.89 -15.98 -30.05
N PHE A 67 9.64 -16.64 -28.92
CA PHE A 67 10.56 -17.58 -28.31
C PHE A 67 9.85 -18.59 -27.45
N THR A 68 10.53 -19.71 -27.15
CA THR A 68 10.03 -20.78 -26.28
C THR A 68 10.99 -20.97 -25.12
N LEU A 69 10.45 -21.05 -23.90
CA LEU A 69 11.18 -21.32 -22.67
C LEU A 69 10.63 -22.57 -21.98
N LYS A 70 11.47 -23.19 -21.17
CA LYS A 70 11.10 -24.35 -20.38
C LYS A 70 10.53 -23.93 -19.03
N GLU A 71 9.32 -24.39 -18.69
CA GLU A 71 8.77 -24.24 -17.35
C GLU A 71 9.49 -25.15 -16.36
N VAL A 72 10.13 -24.57 -15.34
CA VAL A 72 10.91 -25.28 -14.33
C VAL A 72 10.27 -25.29 -12.94
N GLY A 73 9.16 -24.59 -12.76
CA GLY A 73 8.45 -24.53 -11.48
C GLY A 73 7.42 -23.41 -11.43
N SER A 74 7.06 -23.04 -10.21
CA SER A 74 6.06 -22.00 -9.96
C SER A 74 6.45 -21.10 -8.81
N SER A 75 5.96 -19.84 -8.83
CA SER A 75 6.06 -18.86 -7.77
C SER A 75 4.68 -18.31 -7.43
N PHE A 76 4.16 -18.69 -6.28
CA PHE A 76 2.82 -18.29 -5.81
C PHE A 76 2.95 -17.51 -4.49
N ALA A 77 1.90 -16.75 -4.14
CA ALA A 77 1.85 -16.05 -2.87
C ALA A 77 2.07 -17.03 -1.70
N GLY A 78 3.04 -16.71 -0.85
CA GLY A 78 3.45 -17.57 0.26
C GLY A 78 4.33 -18.79 -0.12
N HIS A 79 4.53 -19.04 -1.42
CA HIS A 79 5.34 -20.15 -1.93
C HIS A 79 6.22 -19.66 -3.11
N PRO A 80 7.23 -18.82 -2.84
CA PRO A 80 8.11 -18.29 -3.87
C PRO A 80 8.96 -19.41 -4.49
N TYR A 81 9.35 -19.24 -5.76
CA TYR A 81 10.29 -20.15 -6.40
C TYR A 81 11.69 -20.01 -5.77
N PRO A 82 12.27 -21.11 -5.25
CA PRO A 82 13.44 -20.99 -4.35
C PRO A 82 14.80 -20.91 -5.05
N LYS A 83 14.84 -20.93 -6.39
CA LYS A 83 16.09 -20.99 -7.16
C LYS A 83 16.21 -19.76 -8.06
N LYS A 84 17.44 -19.48 -8.49
CA LYS A 84 17.70 -18.52 -9.55
C LYS A 84 17.33 -19.14 -10.90
N LEU A 85 16.55 -18.42 -11.70
CA LEU A 85 16.27 -18.80 -13.09
C LEU A 85 17.52 -18.63 -13.96
N GLN A 86 17.68 -19.56 -14.88
CA GLN A 86 18.71 -19.50 -15.91
C GLN A 86 18.08 -19.10 -17.25
N SER A 87 18.91 -18.61 -18.18
CA SER A 87 18.46 -18.37 -19.56
C SER A 87 17.84 -19.64 -20.16
N GLY A 88 16.74 -19.48 -20.85
CA GLY A 88 15.92 -20.58 -21.40
C GLY A 88 14.89 -21.17 -20.44
N GLU A 89 14.78 -20.65 -19.21
CA GLU A 89 13.84 -21.11 -18.19
C GLU A 89 12.76 -20.06 -17.88
N CYS A 90 11.57 -20.52 -17.53
CA CYS A 90 10.52 -19.68 -16.97
C CYS A 90 9.82 -20.40 -15.81
N VAL A 91 9.11 -19.63 -14.98
CA VAL A 91 8.24 -20.18 -13.92
C VAL A 91 6.83 -19.68 -14.06
N ARG A 92 5.87 -20.54 -13.76
CA ARG A 92 4.47 -20.15 -13.62
C ARG A 92 4.35 -19.19 -12.44
N ILE A 93 3.72 -18.03 -12.63
CA ILE A 93 3.53 -17.03 -11.59
C ILE A 93 2.08 -16.55 -11.55
N MET A 94 1.59 -16.21 -10.36
CA MET A 94 0.29 -15.58 -10.15
C MET A 94 0.46 -14.17 -9.64
N THR A 95 -0.58 -13.36 -9.83
CA THR A 95 -0.63 -11.98 -9.33
C THR A 95 -0.26 -11.93 -7.85
N GLY A 96 0.67 -11.06 -7.48
CA GLY A 96 1.21 -10.93 -6.13
C GLY A 96 2.29 -11.97 -5.78
N GLY A 97 2.56 -12.95 -6.63
CA GLY A 97 3.69 -13.89 -6.46
C GLY A 97 5.02 -13.18 -6.60
N GLU A 98 6.01 -13.58 -5.79
CA GLU A 98 7.37 -13.03 -5.85
C GLU A 98 8.04 -13.39 -7.17
N VAL A 99 8.58 -12.38 -7.87
CA VAL A 99 9.39 -12.58 -9.08
C VAL A 99 10.74 -13.15 -8.65
N PRO A 100 11.11 -14.35 -9.12
CA PRO A 100 12.32 -15.01 -8.66
C PRO A 100 13.60 -14.31 -9.16
N GLU A 101 14.71 -14.55 -8.48
CA GLU A 101 16.03 -14.11 -8.96
C GLU A 101 16.30 -14.65 -10.36
N GLY A 102 16.80 -13.79 -11.26
CA GLY A 102 17.04 -14.12 -12.67
C GLY A 102 15.84 -13.84 -13.57
N ALA A 103 14.68 -13.43 -13.01
CA ALA A 103 13.55 -12.93 -13.77
C ALA A 103 13.35 -11.43 -13.53
N ASP A 104 12.92 -10.74 -14.56
CA ASP A 104 12.57 -9.31 -14.52
C ASP A 104 11.31 -8.98 -15.35
N THR A 105 10.74 -9.97 -16.03
CA THR A 105 9.63 -9.82 -16.96
C THR A 105 8.57 -10.87 -16.71
N VAL A 106 7.30 -10.47 -16.76
CA VAL A 106 6.14 -11.37 -16.66
C VAL A 106 5.25 -11.18 -17.89
N VAL A 107 4.86 -12.29 -18.50
CA VAL A 107 3.91 -12.30 -19.61
C VAL A 107 2.62 -12.98 -19.17
N LYS A 108 1.51 -12.30 -19.41
CA LYS A 108 0.18 -12.77 -19.04
C LYS A 108 -0.23 -14.04 -19.80
N GLN A 109 -0.91 -14.93 -19.12
CA GLN A 109 -1.28 -16.28 -19.65
C GLN A 109 -2.13 -16.23 -20.93
N GLU A 110 -2.92 -15.17 -21.14
CA GLU A 110 -3.86 -15.05 -22.24
C GLU A 110 -3.20 -14.96 -23.62
N ILE A 111 -1.92 -14.57 -23.68
CA ILE A 111 -1.18 -14.38 -24.95
C ILE A 111 -0.07 -15.42 -25.15
N VAL A 112 0.05 -16.38 -24.24
CA VAL A 112 1.09 -17.42 -24.26
C VAL A 112 0.49 -18.74 -24.70
N LYS A 113 1.26 -19.57 -25.41
CA LYS A 113 0.88 -20.96 -25.71
C LYS A 113 1.69 -21.89 -24.84
N ALA A 114 1.01 -22.65 -24.00
CA ALA A 114 1.62 -23.65 -23.11
C ALA A 114 1.35 -25.07 -23.68
N ASP A 115 2.41 -25.82 -23.90
CA ASP A 115 2.37 -27.23 -24.30
C ASP A 115 3.28 -28.03 -23.35
N ASP A 116 2.67 -28.75 -22.42
CA ASP A 116 3.35 -29.38 -21.28
C ASP A 116 4.25 -28.37 -20.55
N LYS A 117 5.56 -28.53 -20.62
CA LYS A 117 6.56 -27.66 -20.00
C LYS A 117 7.23 -26.68 -20.98
N GLU A 118 6.82 -26.66 -22.20
CA GLU A 118 7.29 -25.71 -23.19
C GLU A 118 6.31 -24.54 -23.35
N ILE A 119 6.80 -23.35 -23.06
CA ILE A 119 5.98 -22.13 -23.03
C ILE A 119 6.45 -21.22 -24.16
N THR A 120 5.57 -21.00 -25.14
CA THR A 120 5.85 -20.16 -26.32
C THR A 120 5.27 -18.76 -26.11
N PHE A 121 6.14 -17.78 -26.18
CA PHE A 121 5.85 -16.35 -26.03
C PHE A 121 5.77 -15.65 -27.38
N PRO A 122 4.88 -14.64 -27.52
CA PRO A 122 4.79 -13.85 -28.75
C PRO A 122 5.98 -12.90 -28.92
N SER A 123 6.09 -12.26 -30.10
CA SER A 123 7.13 -11.29 -30.42
C SER A 123 6.98 -9.92 -29.72
N GLU A 124 5.81 -9.63 -29.17
CA GLU A 124 5.45 -8.29 -28.66
C GLU A 124 5.76 -8.09 -27.16
N VAL A 125 6.60 -8.95 -26.60
CA VAL A 125 7.01 -8.89 -25.18
C VAL A 125 8.08 -7.82 -24.98
N ARG A 126 7.96 -7.07 -23.88
CA ARG A 126 8.95 -6.06 -23.49
C ARG A 126 9.57 -6.43 -22.14
N ALA A 127 10.82 -6.09 -21.97
CA ALA A 127 11.50 -6.17 -20.70
C ALA A 127 10.75 -5.35 -19.64
N ASP A 128 10.75 -5.82 -18.39
CA ASP A 128 10.11 -5.22 -17.22
C ASP A 128 8.57 -5.21 -17.26
N ASP A 129 7.93 -5.80 -18.28
CA ASP A 129 6.47 -5.87 -18.36
C ASP A 129 5.88 -6.62 -17.15
N ASN A 130 4.79 -6.07 -16.59
CA ASN A 130 3.96 -6.66 -15.53
C ASN A 130 4.70 -7.03 -14.24
N VAL A 131 5.81 -6.38 -13.95
CA VAL A 131 6.52 -6.50 -12.66
C VAL A 131 6.31 -5.24 -11.84
N ARG A 132 5.74 -5.39 -10.64
CA ARG A 132 5.70 -4.34 -9.63
C ARG A 132 6.99 -4.38 -8.82
N ARG A 133 7.66 -3.25 -8.76
CA ARG A 133 8.96 -3.17 -8.08
C ARG A 133 8.80 -3.03 -6.58
N LYS A 134 9.70 -3.65 -5.83
CA LYS A 134 9.83 -3.45 -4.39
C LYS A 134 9.88 -1.96 -4.06
N GLY A 135 9.00 -1.51 -3.14
CA GLY A 135 8.95 -0.13 -2.68
C GLY A 135 8.43 0.88 -3.71
N GLU A 136 7.76 0.45 -4.80
CA GLU A 136 7.24 1.39 -5.80
C GLU A 136 6.08 2.24 -5.28
N GLU A 137 5.30 1.73 -4.32
CA GLU A 137 4.20 2.46 -3.70
C GLU A 137 4.70 3.33 -2.54
N ILE A 138 5.52 2.76 -1.66
CA ILE A 138 6.17 3.48 -0.56
C ILE A 138 7.43 2.73 -0.11
N ARG A 139 8.47 3.47 0.24
CA ARG A 139 9.71 2.91 0.76
C ARG A 139 9.76 2.99 2.28
N SER A 140 10.48 2.05 2.88
CA SER A 140 10.81 2.12 4.31
C SER A 140 11.49 3.44 4.65
N GLY A 141 10.97 4.13 5.67
CA GLY A 141 11.42 5.44 6.10
C GLY A 141 10.67 6.63 5.46
N ASP A 142 9.93 6.43 4.37
CA ASP A 142 9.11 7.50 3.78
C ASP A 142 7.95 7.87 4.69
N VAL A 143 7.53 9.14 4.66
CA VAL A 143 6.32 9.57 5.37
C VAL A 143 5.10 8.93 4.71
N CYS A 144 4.45 8.02 5.44
CA CYS A 144 3.25 7.33 4.98
C CYS A 144 1.96 8.06 5.36
N MET A 145 2.00 8.87 6.40
CA MET A 145 0.84 9.67 6.83
C MET A 145 1.30 10.87 7.66
N THR A 146 0.73 12.05 7.41
CA THR A 146 1.16 13.29 8.06
C THR A 146 0.38 13.59 9.33
N LYS A 147 1.01 14.30 10.26
CA LYS A 147 0.35 14.91 11.41
C LYS A 147 -0.87 15.71 10.99
N GLY A 148 -1.95 15.62 11.76
CA GLY A 148 -3.20 16.30 11.48
C GLY A 148 -4.17 15.49 10.63
N THR A 149 -3.78 14.32 10.13
CA THR A 149 -4.66 13.41 9.40
C THR A 149 -5.73 12.85 10.33
N LEU A 150 -7.00 12.97 9.95
CA LEU A 150 -8.12 12.32 10.61
C LEU A 150 -8.19 10.86 10.16
N LEU A 151 -8.13 9.94 11.12
CA LEU A 151 -8.09 8.50 10.86
C LEU A 151 -9.50 7.96 10.58
N HIS A 152 -9.81 7.73 9.32
CA HIS A 152 -10.97 6.98 8.85
C HIS A 152 -10.61 5.51 8.56
N ALA A 153 -11.56 4.74 8.08
CA ALA A 153 -11.34 3.33 7.77
C ALA A 153 -10.23 3.09 6.71
N PRO A 154 -10.10 3.89 5.63
CA PRO A 154 -8.99 3.74 4.68
C PRO A 154 -7.61 3.94 5.32
N GLU A 155 -7.45 4.98 6.17
CA GLU A 155 -6.20 5.27 6.87
C GLU A 155 -5.83 4.12 7.83
N ILE A 156 -6.79 3.62 8.59
CA ILE A 156 -6.61 2.46 9.49
C ILE A 156 -6.19 1.23 8.69
N ASN A 157 -6.84 0.97 7.55
CA ASN A 157 -6.51 -0.16 6.69
C ASN A 157 -5.08 -0.05 6.10
N PHE A 158 -4.69 1.15 5.68
CA PHE A 158 -3.34 1.41 5.17
C PHE A 158 -2.27 1.21 6.27
N LEU A 159 -2.50 1.73 7.47
CA LEU A 159 -1.61 1.51 8.61
C LEU A 159 -1.47 0.02 8.96
N ALA A 160 -2.58 -0.73 8.91
CA ALA A 160 -2.57 -2.18 9.12
C ALA A 160 -1.75 -2.91 8.04
N ALA A 161 -1.88 -2.52 6.77
CA ALA A 161 -1.10 -3.08 5.66
C ALA A 161 0.41 -2.83 5.81
N LEU A 162 0.80 -1.69 6.41
CA LEU A 162 2.20 -1.37 6.74
C LEU A 162 2.69 -2.06 8.03
N GLY A 163 1.83 -2.80 8.76
CA GLY A 163 2.18 -3.42 10.02
C GLY A 163 2.30 -2.44 11.21
N ILE A 164 1.77 -1.23 11.09
CA ILE A 164 1.74 -0.24 12.17
C ILE A 164 0.57 -0.59 13.09
N HIS A 165 0.87 -0.93 14.34
CA HIS A 165 -0.14 -1.37 15.31
C HIS A 165 -0.60 -0.28 16.28
N LYS A 166 0.22 0.75 16.49
CA LYS A 166 -0.03 1.83 17.44
C LYS A 166 0.33 3.17 16.80
N VAL A 167 -0.39 4.21 17.20
CA VAL A 167 -0.22 5.57 16.72
C VAL A 167 -0.40 6.57 17.85
N THR A 168 0.32 7.70 17.78
CA THR A 168 0.12 8.83 18.67
C THR A 168 -0.96 9.74 18.07
N VAL A 169 -2.02 9.99 18.83
CA VAL A 169 -3.17 10.81 18.39
C VAL A 169 -3.42 11.94 19.37
N PHE A 170 -4.03 13.03 18.88
CA PHE A 170 -4.57 14.06 19.76
C PHE A 170 -5.75 13.53 20.55
N LYS A 171 -5.82 13.88 21.85
CA LYS A 171 -7.00 13.57 22.68
C LYS A 171 -8.22 14.35 22.18
N LYS A 172 -9.39 13.69 22.23
CA LYS A 172 -10.65 14.39 21.93
C LYS A 172 -10.93 15.45 23.00
N VAL A 173 -11.40 16.61 22.55
CA VAL A 173 -11.87 17.66 23.45
C VAL A 173 -13.10 17.21 24.21
N LYS A 174 -13.22 17.64 25.45
CA LYS A 174 -14.45 17.53 26.21
C LYS A 174 -15.22 18.82 26.07
N VAL A 175 -16.43 18.76 25.56
CA VAL A 175 -17.29 19.91 25.34
C VAL A 175 -18.45 19.82 26.35
N GLY A 176 -18.59 20.84 27.19
CA GLY A 176 -19.76 21.06 27.99
C GLY A 176 -20.65 22.08 27.30
N PHE A 177 -21.96 21.88 27.28
CA PHE A 177 -22.93 22.85 26.85
C PHE A 177 -24.06 22.96 27.88
N PHE A 178 -24.65 24.13 27.99
CA PHE A 178 -25.81 24.37 28.82
C PHE A 178 -26.68 25.41 28.14
N SER A 179 -27.95 25.31 28.37
CA SER A 179 -28.95 26.31 27.92
C SER A 179 -29.32 27.19 29.09
N THR A 180 -29.59 28.47 28.79
CA THR A 180 -30.07 29.45 29.73
C THR A 180 -31.28 30.21 29.13
N GLY A 181 -32.28 30.50 29.93
CA GLY A 181 -33.43 31.25 29.53
C GLY A 181 -34.63 30.96 30.44
N ASP A 182 -35.45 31.95 30.70
CA ASP A 182 -36.63 31.82 31.57
C ASP A 182 -37.72 30.94 30.92
N GLU A 183 -37.60 30.69 29.61
CA GLU A 183 -38.47 29.80 28.83
C GLU A 183 -38.16 28.31 29.00
N LEU A 184 -37.04 27.94 29.65
CA LEU A 184 -36.64 26.54 29.85
C LEU A 184 -37.48 25.96 30.99
N GLN A 185 -38.24 24.91 30.66
CA GLN A 185 -38.98 24.09 31.65
C GLN A 185 -38.18 22.83 31.98
N SER A 186 -38.13 22.47 33.24
CA SER A 186 -37.47 21.26 33.77
C SER A 186 -38.37 20.03 33.60
#